data_5c9bb6a19e1097e265609cf9e5cb2256
#
_entry.id   5c9bb6a19e1097e265609cf9e5cb2256
#
_cell.length_a   1.000
_cell.length_b   1.000
_cell.length_c   1.000
_cell.angle_alpha   90.00
_cell.angle_beta   90.00
_cell.angle_gamma   90.00
#
_symmetry.space_group_name_H-M   'P 1'
#
loop_
_entity.id
_entity.type
_entity.pdbx_description
1 polymer ?
#
loop_
_entity_poly.entity_id
_entity_poly.type
_entity_poly.pdbx_seq_one_letter_code
_entity_poly.pdbx_strand_id
1 'polypeptide(L)'
;MHRLLRSDPEVRRKLVERFGPEVIGSDGADRAVVARIVFNNPEHLDWLEELLHPRVVQEHSNWRRQLADGPDPPALAVTEVPLLYETGGERRFDIVVVITAPPEVRAQRRPIADERERRLLAEDEKIRLADYTYVNDGTLEELDAFVAGVMADLAT
;
A
#
# COMPACT_ATOMS: atom_id res chain seq x y z
N MET A 1 -1.51 7.20 -2.90
CA MET A 1 -0.57 8.08 -2.20
C MET A 1 0.20 9.04 -3.13
N HIS A 2 0.89 8.59 -4.19
CA HIS A 2 1.66 9.47 -5.09
C HIS A 2 0.82 10.59 -5.72
N ARG A 3 -0.41 10.28 -6.15
CA ARG A 3 -1.33 11.26 -6.72
C ARG A 3 -1.71 12.34 -5.71
N LEU A 4 -1.97 11.97 -4.45
CA LEU A 4 -2.31 12.92 -3.38
C LEU A 4 -1.20 13.93 -3.13
N LEU A 5 0.04 13.48 -2.97
CA LEU A 5 1.20 14.37 -2.80
C LEU A 5 1.40 15.31 -3.99
N ARG A 6 1.08 14.83 -5.20
CA ARG A 6 1.28 15.59 -6.43
C ARG A 6 0.17 16.59 -6.70
N SER A 7 -1.10 16.23 -6.50
CA SER A 7 -2.23 16.98 -7.03
C SER A 7 -3.29 17.42 -6.00
N ASP A 8 -3.27 16.93 -4.76
CA ASP A 8 -4.23 17.36 -3.75
C ASP A 8 -3.82 18.73 -3.18
N PRO A 9 -4.64 19.79 -3.38
CA PRO A 9 -4.29 21.14 -2.93
C PRO A 9 -4.19 21.26 -1.41
N GLU A 10 -5.03 20.53 -0.69
CA GLU A 10 -5.07 20.56 0.77
C GLU A 10 -3.85 19.86 1.38
N VAL A 11 -3.46 18.72 0.81
CA VAL A 11 -2.22 18.02 1.20
C VAL A 11 -1.02 18.94 0.98
N ARG A 12 -0.93 19.58 -0.18
CA ARG A 12 0.17 20.52 -0.49
C ARG A 12 0.19 21.70 0.48
N ARG A 13 -0.96 22.31 0.75
CA ARG A 13 -1.08 23.42 1.71
C ARG A 13 -0.57 23.01 3.09
N LYS A 14 -1.02 21.85 3.60
CA LYS A 14 -0.61 21.34 4.92
C LYS A 14 0.87 20.96 4.98
N LEU A 15 1.44 20.45 3.91
CA LEU A 15 2.88 20.21 3.82
C LEU A 15 3.68 21.50 3.93
N VAL A 16 3.28 22.54 3.20
CA VAL A 16 3.93 23.85 3.28
C VAL A 16 3.80 24.47 4.67
N GLU A 17 2.63 24.41 5.28
CA GLU A 17 2.40 24.91 6.64
C GLU A 17 3.27 24.21 7.69
N ARG A 18 3.52 22.92 7.52
CA ARG A 18 4.30 22.11 8.49
C ARG A 18 5.80 22.14 8.25
N PHE A 19 6.22 22.10 6.99
CA PHE A 19 7.62 21.86 6.62
C PHE A 19 8.26 23.00 5.80
N GLY A 20 7.50 24.03 5.47
CA GLY A 20 7.98 25.15 4.64
C GLY A 20 7.77 24.94 3.13
N PRO A 21 7.99 26.00 2.33
CA PRO A 21 7.72 25.99 0.90
C PRO A 21 8.68 25.09 0.11
N GLU A 22 9.84 24.73 0.65
CA GLU A 22 10.85 23.88 0.00
C GLU A 22 10.37 22.45 -0.25
N VAL A 23 9.27 22.03 0.37
CA VAL A 23 8.67 20.71 0.11
C VAL A 23 7.87 20.67 -1.18
N ILE A 24 7.72 21.79 -1.88
CA ILE A 24 6.98 21.88 -3.14
C ILE A 24 7.95 22.06 -4.30
N GLY A 25 7.92 21.15 -5.26
CA GLY A 25 8.61 21.23 -6.53
C GLY A 25 7.68 21.71 -7.67
N SER A 26 8.18 21.61 -8.90
CA SER A 26 7.44 22.03 -10.12
C SER A 26 6.12 21.26 -10.33
N ASP A 27 6.06 20.01 -9.94
CA ASP A 27 4.94 19.09 -10.21
C ASP A 27 4.13 18.72 -8.95
N GLY A 28 4.23 19.51 -7.89
CA GLY A 28 3.56 19.21 -6.61
C GLY A 28 4.56 19.00 -5.48
N ALA A 29 4.23 18.20 -4.47
CA ALA A 29 5.16 17.96 -3.38
C ALA A 29 6.40 17.18 -3.86
N ASP A 30 7.58 17.69 -3.53
CA ASP A 30 8.85 16.99 -3.79
C ASP A 30 8.98 15.81 -2.82
N ARG A 31 8.77 14.61 -3.37
CA ARG A 31 8.79 13.38 -2.58
C ARG A 31 10.12 13.08 -1.91
N ALA A 32 11.23 13.46 -2.56
CA ALA A 32 12.56 13.21 -1.99
C ALA A 32 12.81 14.11 -0.78
N VAL A 33 12.39 15.39 -0.88
CA VAL A 33 12.49 16.33 0.21
C VAL A 33 11.57 15.91 1.36
N VAL A 34 10.29 15.63 1.09
CA VAL A 34 9.33 15.15 2.10
C VAL A 34 9.84 13.86 2.77
N ALA A 35 10.29 12.87 2.01
CA ALA A 35 10.81 11.61 2.52
C ALA A 35 11.99 11.83 3.48
N ARG A 36 12.95 12.67 3.09
CA ARG A 36 14.10 13.01 3.93
C ARG A 36 13.70 13.64 5.26
N ILE A 37 12.67 14.50 5.26
CA ILE A 37 12.18 15.16 6.48
C ILE A 37 11.49 14.14 7.39
N VAL A 38 10.57 13.35 6.84
CA VAL A 38 9.70 12.48 7.66
C VAL A 38 10.41 11.22 8.14
N PHE A 39 11.35 10.65 7.38
CA PHE A 39 12.07 9.45 7.81
C PHE A 39 13.10 9.71 8.89
N ASN A 40 13.53 10.95 9.06
CA ASN A 40 14.46 11.33 10.14
C ASN A 40 13.73 11.75 11.44
N ASN A 41 12.38 11.78 11.42
CA ASN A 41 11.59 12.16 12.59
C ASN A 41 10.28 11.38 12.66
N PRO A 42 10.10 10.48 13.63
CA PRO A 42 8.89 9.66 13.79
C PRO A 42 7.60 10.48 13.89
N GLU A 43 7.61 11.63 14.59
CA GLU A 43 6.43 12.48 14.73
C GLU A 43 6.01 13.10 13.39
N HIS A 44 6.98 13.41 12.52
CA HIS A 44 6.69 13.91 11.17
C HIS A 44 6.11 12.82 10.28
N LEU A 45 6.59 11.59 10.44
CA LEU A 45 6.08 10.45 9.71
C LEU A 45 4.64 10.14 10.14
N ASP A 46 4.39 10.05 11.44
CA ASP A 46 3.06 9.80 12.01
C ASP A 46 2.05 10.88 11.54
N TRP A 47 2.44 12.15 11.60
CA TRP A 47 1.61 13.24 11.08
C TRP A 47 1.32 13.12 9.58
N LEU A 48 2.30 12.74 8.76
CA LEU A 48 2.09 12.55 7.33
C LEU A 48 1.14 11.38 7.06
N GLU A 49 1.28 10.30 7.82
CA GLU A 49 0.39 9.14 7.74
C GLU A 49 -1.04 9.52 8.13
N GLU A 50 -1.25 10.24 9.23
CA GLU A 50 -2.57 10.77 9.63
C GLU A 50 -3.19 11.68 8.57
N LEU A 51 -2.37 12.48 7.89
CA LEU A 51 -2.83 13.35 6.81
C LEU A 51 -3.28 12.55 5.57
N LEU A 52 -2.54 11.49 5.21
CA LEU A 52 -2.72 10.79 3.94
C LEU A 52 -3.66 9.59 4.04
N HIS A 53 -3.67 8.84 5.15
CA HIS A 53 -4.46 7.61 5.27
C HIS A 53 -5.95 7.81 5.00
N PRO A 54 -6.64 8.80 5.61
CA PRO A 54 -8.07 9.01 5.34
C PRO A 54 -8.36 9.30 3.86
N ARG A 55 -7.44 10.03 3.20
CA ARG A 55 -7.58 10.39 1.78
C ARG A 55 -7.38 9.19 0.87
N VAL A 56 -6.40 8.34 1.18
CA VAL A 56 -6.18 7.08 0.45
C VAL A 56 -7.40 6.17 0.58
N VAL A 57 -7.94 6.04 1.79
CA VAL A 57 -9.16 5.26 2.05
C VAL A 57 -10.34 5.81 1.25
N GLN A 58 -10.52 7.13 1.22
CA GLN A 58 -11.59 7.77 0.47
C GLN A 58 -11.44 7.57 -1.04
N GLU A 59 -10.21 7.73 -1.57
CA GLU A 59 -9.94 7.47 -3.00
C GLU A 59 -10.24 6.03 -3.37
N HIS A 60 -9.81 5.07 -2.54
CA HIS A 60 -10.10 3.66 -2.75
C HIS A 60 -11.60 3.36 -2.72
N SER A 61 -12.34 3.93 -1.76
CA SER A 61 -13.79 3.77 -1.66
C SER A 61 -14.52 4.38 -2.87
N ASN A 62 -14.05 5.51 -3.37
CA ASN A 62 -14.59 6.13 -4.57
C ASN A 62 -14.32 5.27 -5.82
N TRP A 63 -13.10 4.75 -5.95
CA TRP A 63 -12.74 3.85 -7.03
C TRP A 63 -13.59 2.58 -7.04
N ARG A 64 -13.79 1.92 -5.89
CA ARG A 64 -14.66 0.75 -5.77
C ARG A 64 -16.11 1.06 -6.20
N ARG A 65 -16.62 2.21 -5.76
CA ARG A 65 -17.97 2.66 -6.13
C ARG A 65 -18.09 2.88 -7.64
N GLN A 66 -17.11 3.56 -8.24
CA GLN A 66 -17.09 3.77 -9.69
C GLN A 66 -17.06 2.46 -10.49
N LEU A 67 -16.37 1.43 -10.00
CA LEU A 67 -16.38 0.11 -10.61
C LEU A 67 -17.75 -0.58 -10.48
N ALA A 68 -18.35 -0.52 -9.28
CA ALA A 68 -19.63 -1.15 -9.01
C ALA A 68 -20.80 -0.48 -9.76
N ASP A 69 -20.77 0.85 -9.89
CA ASP A 69 -21.81 1.65 -10.55
C ASP A 69 -21.59 1.76 -12.08
N GLY A 70 -20.51 1.18 -12.60
CA GLY A 70 -20.18 1.22 -14.02
C GLY A 70 -21.12 0.39 -14.88
N PRO A 71 -21.12 0.59 -16.21
CA PRO A 71 -21.98 -0.13 -17.14
C PRO A 71 -21.65 -1.63 -17.25
N ASP A 72 -20.42 -2.03 -16.85
CA ASP A 72 -19.93 -3.40 -16.87
C ASP A 72 -19.07 -3.62 -15.61
N PRO A 73 -19.70 -3.83 -14.44
CA PRO A 73 -18.98 -3.99 -13.19
C PRO A 73 -18.17 -5.29 -13.21
N PRO A 74 -16.86 -5.23 -12.85
CA PRO A 74 -16.03 -6.43 -12.81
C PRO A 74 -16.48 -7.36 -11.68
N ALA A 75 -16.41 -8.67 -11.92
CA ALA A 75 -16.69 -9.67 -10.89
C ALA A 75 -15.70 -9.61 -9.72
N LEU A 76 -14.46 -9.17 -10.00
CA LEU A 76 -13.38 -9.06 -9.02
C LEU A 76 -12.60 -7.76 -9.23
N ALA A 77 -12.26 -7.09 -8.13
CA ALA A 77 -11.37 -5.94 -8.13
C ALA A 77 -10.22 -6.18 -7.15
N VAL A 78 -8.99 -6.12 -7.63
CA VAL A 78 -7.78 -6.38 -6.84
C VAL A 78 -7.03 -5.09 -6.59
N THR A 79 -6.53 -4.91 -5.38
CA THR A 79 -5.66 -3.79 -5.01
C THR A 79 -4.53 -4.25 -4.11
N GLU A 80 -3.35 -3.67 -4.30
CA GLU A 80 -2.20 -3.89 -3.42
C GLU A 80 -2.21 -2.85 -2.29
N VAL A 81 -2.11 -3.32 -1.05
CA VAL A 81 -2.04 -2.48 0.16
C VAL A 81 -0.85 -2.90 1.02
N PRO A 82 0.25 -2.12 1.02
CA PRO A 82 1.49 -2.52 1.69
C PRO A 82 1.38 -2.66 3.21
N LEU A 83 0.52 -1.89 3.87
CA LEU A 83 0.37 -1.83 5.33
C LEU A 83 -1.07 -2.19 5.74
N LEU A 84 -1.62 -3.24 5.15
CA LEU A 84 -3.02 -3.60 5.30
C LEU A 84 -3.40 -3.88 6.75
N TYR A 85 -2.70 -4.80 7.39
CA TYR A 85 -2.97 -5.22 8.76
C TYR A 85 -2.53 -4.18 9.79
N GLU A 86 -1.40 -3.52 9.56
CA GLU A 86 -0.86 -2.49 10.44
C GLU A 86 -1.81 -1.30 10.60
N THR A 87 -2.66 -1.06 9.61
CA THR A 87 -3.65 0.03 9.61
C THR A 87 -5.07 -0.47 9.90
N GLY A 88 -5.28 -1.76 10.21
CA GLY A 88 -6.59 -2.36 10.39
C GLY A 88 -7.45 -2.29 9.13
N GLY A 89 -6.80 -2.29 7.96
CA GLY A 89 -7.45 -2.12 6.66
C GLY A 89 -8.11 -3.36 6.10
N GLU A 90 -7.80 -4.54 6.63
CA GLU A 90 -8.29 -5.84 6.16
C GLU A 90 -9.80 -5.94 6.15
N ARG A 91 -10.47 -5.33 7.12
CA ARG A 91 -11.95 -5.33 7.27
C ARG A 91 -12.70 -4.67 6.10
N ARG A 92 -11.99 -4.03 5.19
CA ARG A 92 -12.56 -3.38 3.99
C ARG A 92 -12.54 -4.26 2.76
N PHE A 93 -12.01 -5.46 2.87
CA PHE A 93 -11.85 -6.42 1.78
C PHE A 93 -12.59 -7.70 2.10
N ASP A 94 -13.15 -8.30 1.08
CA ASP A 94 -13.87 -9.57 1.19
C ASP A 94 -12.88 -10.73 1.32
N ILE A 95 -11.72 -10.61 0.66
CA ILE A 95 -10.64 -11.61 0.64
C ILE A 95 -9.29 -10.89 0.74
N VAL A 96 -8.38 -11.47 1.51
CA VAL A 96 -7.01 -11.01 1.63
C VAL A 96 -6.04 -12.11 1.19
N VAL A 97 -5.20 -11.78 0.21
CA VAL A 97 -4.11 -12.63 -0.25
C VAL A 97 -2.78 -12.05 0.26
N VAL A 98 -2.00 -12.82 0.97
CA VAL A 98 -0.65 -12.46 1.41
C VAL A 98 0.38 -13.17 0.55
N ILE A 99 1.24 -12.39 -0.11
CA ILE A 99 2.40 -12.89 -0.84
C ILE A 99 3.65 -12.52 -0.05
N THR A 100 4.42 -13.51 0.32
CA THR A 100 5.68 -13.34 1.04
C THR A 100 6.86 -13.87 0.24
N ALA A 101 8.07 -13.69 0.73
CA ALA A 101 9.27 -14.34 0.22
C ALA A 101 10.31 -14.44 1.34
N PRO A 102 11.17 -15.46 1.35
CA PRO A 102 12.25 -15.59 2.32
C PRO A 102 13.11 -14.30 2.39
N PRO A 103 13.61 -13.91 3.57
CA PRO A 103 14.37 -12.67 3.75
C PRO A 103 15.56 -12.54 2.79
N GLU A 104 16.26 -13.65 2.52
CA GLU A 104 17.38 -13.71 1.58
C GLU A 104 16.94 -13.44 0.14
N VAL A 105 15.78 -13.93 -0.27
CA VAL A 105 15.20 -13.67 -1.60
C VAL A 105 14.78 -12.21 -1.71
N ARG A 106 14.17 -11.65 -0.66
CA ARG A 106 13.81 -10.22 -0.60
C ARG A 106 15.04 -9.33 -0.70
N ALA A 107 16.11 -9.65 0.06
CA ALA A 107 17.37 -8.90 0.04
C ALA A 107 18.06 -8.92 -1.34
N GLN A 108 17.99 -10.05 -2.04
CA GLN A 108 18.50 -10.16 -3.42
C GLN A 108 17.70 -9.32 -4.42
N ARG A 109 16.35 -9.35 -4.31
CA ARG A 109 15.44 -8.61 -5.19
C ARG A 109 15.46 -7.11 -4.91
N ARG A 110 15.68 -6.72 -3.66
CA ARG A 110 15.71 -5.32 -3.21
C ARG A 110 16.77 -5.13 -2.12
N PRO A 111 18.00 -4.71 -2.48
CA PRO A 111 19.15 -4.64 -1.55
C PRO A 111 19.04 -3.58 -0.44
N ILE A 112 17.98 -2.76 -0.44
CA ILE A 112 17.82 -1.69 0.55
C ILE A 112 16.98 -2.24 1.70
N ALA A 113 17.61 -2.48 2.86
CA ALA A 113 16.92 -2.71 4.12
C ALA A 113 16.08 -1.47 4.47
N ASP A 114 14.77 -1.65 4.54
CA ASP A 114 13.87 -0.57 4.92
C ASP A 114 13.76 -0.57 6.46
N GLU A 115 14.13 0.53 7.11
CA GLU A 115 13.92 0.70 8.56
C GLU A 115 12.43 0.57 8.95
N ARG A 116 11.54 0.64 7.98
CA ARG A 116 10.11 0.39 8.12
C ARG A 116 9.79 -1.05 8.54
N GLU A 117 10.64 -2.03 8.21
CA GLU A 117 10.40 -3.44 8.57
C GLU A 117 10.23 -3.65 10.08
N ARG A 118 10.82 -2.79 10.90
CA ARG A 118 10.67 -2.84 12.37
C ARG A 118 9.26 -2.47 12.88
N ARG A 119 8.46 -1.80 12.07
CA ARG A 119 7.08 -1.40 12.39
C ARG A 119 6.04 -2.33 11.80
N LEU A 120 6.47 -3.31 11.00
CA LEU A 120 5.57 -4.24 10.35
C LEU A 120 5.10 -5.32 11.32
N LEU A 121 3.86 -5.74 11.14
CA LEU A 121 3.35 -6.95 11.75
C LEU A 121 4.22 -8.14 11.32
N ALA A 122 4.46 -9.08 12.23
CA ALA A 122 5.25 -10.28 11.94
C ALA A 122 4.65 -11.05 10.75
N GLU A 123 5.51 -11.59 9.90
CA GLU A 123 5.10 -12.25 8.66
C GLU A 123 4.19 -13.46 8.92
N ASP A 124 4.51 -14.27 9.91
CA ASP A 124 3.69 -15.42 10.34
C ASP A 124 2.32 -14.99 10.89
N GLU A 125 2.21 -13.80 11.44
CA GLU A 125 0.91 -13.28 11.86
C GLU A 125 0.08 -12.84 10.65
N LYS A 126 0.68 -12.19 9.65
CA LYS A 126 0.01 -11.87 8.39
C LYS A 126 -0.48 -13.12 7.66
N ILE A 127 0.35 -14.15 7.61
CA ILE A 127 0.00 -15.45 7.03
C ILE A 127 -1.22 -16.06 7.72
N ARG A 128 -1.28 -16.02 9.06
CA ARG A 128 -2.42 -16.56 9.82
C ARG A 128 -3.72 -15.80 9.64
N LEU A 129 -3.64 -14.52 9.30
CA LEU A 129 -4.79 -13.64 9.13
C LEU A 129 -5.32 -13.61 7.69
N ALA A 130 -4.57 -14.14 6.73
CA ALA A 130 -4.93 -14.11 5.32
C ALA A 130 -5.84 -15.30 4.94
N ASP A 131 -6.71 -15.08 3.95
CA ASP A 131 -7.52 -16.12 3.34
C ASP A 131 -6.69 -17.03 2.42
N TYR A 132 -5.73 -16.44 1.70
CA TYR A 132 -4.77 -17.15 0.85
C TYR A 132 -3.36 -16.66 1.12
N THR A 133 -2.39 -17.59 1.04
CA THR A 133 -0.97 -17.27 1.21
C THR A 133 -0.12 -17.93 0.14
N TYR A 134 0.91 -17.21 -0.31
CA TYR A 134 1.91 -17.74 -1.24
C TYR A 134 3.31 -17.30 -0.84
N VAL A 135 4.24 -18.24 -0.81
CA VAL A 135 5.67 -17.96 -0.63
C VAL A 135 6.32 -17.87 -2.01
N ASN A 136 6.67 -16.65 -2.41
CA ASN A 136 7.23 -16.35 -3.73
C ASN A 136 8.77 -16.52 -3.73
N ASP A 137 9.21 -17.75 -3.70
CA ASP A 137 10.62 -18.19 -3.78
C ASP A 137 10.94 -19.04 -5.00
N GLY A 138 9.92 -19.38 -5.79
CA GLY A 138 10.00 -20.20 -6.99
C GLY A 138 9.94 -19.43 -8.30
N THR A 139 9.36 -20.05 -9.31
CA THR A 139 9.25 -19.57 -10.68
C THR A 139 8.00 -18.70 -10.91
N LEU A 140 7.95 -18.01 -12.06
CA LEU A 140 6.74 -17.26 -12.46
C LEU A 140 5.58 -18.22 -12.78
N GLU A 141 5.87 -19.39 -13.31
CA GLU A 141 4.86 -20.41 -13.63
C GLU A 141 4.15 -20.91 -12.36
N GLU A 142 4.90 -21.06 -11.26
CA GLU A 142 4.33 -21.45 -9.96
C GLU A 142 3.45 -20.33 -9.39
N LEU A 143 3.89 -19.08 -9.50
CA LEU A 143 3.08 -17.93 -9.11
C LEU A 143 1.80 -17.82 -9.95
N ASP A 144 1.90 -17.99 -11.27
CA ASP A 144 0.74 -17.97 -12.18
C ASP A 144 -0.25 -19.10 -11.84
N ALA A 145 0.25 -20.29 -11.53
CA ALA A 145 -0.59 -21.43 -11.10
C ALA A 145 -1.33 -21.11 -9.79
N PHE A 146 -0.65 -20.50 -8.81
CA PHE A 146 -1.28 -20.05 -7.57
C PHE A 146 -2.40 -19.03 -7.85
N VAL A 147 -2.10 -18.00 -8.65
CA VAL A 147 -3.08 -16.95 -9.00
C VAL A 147 -4.28 -17.57 -9.72
N ALA A 148 -4.05 -18.48 -10.67
CA ALA A 148 -5.12 -19.18 -11.38
C ALA A 148 -6.01 -19.99 -10.42
N GLY A 149 -5.42 -20.64 -9.42
CA GLY A 149 -6.15 -21.37 -8.38
C GLY A 149 -7.06 -20.45 -7.56
N VAL A 150 -6.50 -19.35 -7.04
CA VAL A 150 -7.28 -18.35 -6.29
C VAL A 150 -8.43 -17.79 -7.15
N MET A 151 -8.16 -17.46 -8.42
CA MET A 151 -9.19 -16.96 -9.32
C MET A 151 -10.30 -17.97 -9.59
N ALA A 152 -9.97 -19.26 -9.69
CA ALA A 152 -10.96 -20.32 -9.86
C ALA A 152 -11.86 -20.49 -8.63
N ASP A 153 -11.25 -20.42 -7.43
CA ASP A 153 -12.00 -20.50 -6.17
C ASP A 153 -12.97 -19.32 -5.98
N LEU A 154 -12.57 -18.12 -6.40
CA LEU A 154 -13.39 -16.91 -6.29
C LEU A 154 -14.46 -16.78 -7.36
N ALA A 155 -14.40 -17.58 -8.43
CA ALA A 155 -15.41 -17.61 -9.49
C ALA A 155 -16.63 -18.51 -9.18
N THR A 156 -16.58 -19.24 -8.07
CA THR A 156 -17.66 -20.14 -7.61
C THR A 156 -18.55 -19.45 -6.61
#